data_232c1605d0db1e0b5230be1ec3a870e1
#
_entry.id   232c1605d0db1e0b5230be1ec3a870e1
#
_cell.length_a   1.000
_cell.length_b   1.000
_cell.length_c   1.000
_cell.angle_alpha   90.00
_cell.angle_beta   90.00
_cell.angle_gamma   90.00
#
_symmetry.space_group_name_H-M   'P 1'
#
loop_
_entity.id
_entity.type
_entity.pdbx_description
1 polymer ?
#
loop_
_entity_poly.entity_id
_entity_poly.type
_entity_poly.pdbx_seq_one_letter_code
_entity_poly.pdbx_strand_id
1 'polypeptide(L)'
;DKSRFEGCDFLAHPEKLQSSKKGRKCIDKNMPAADLIILDDAFQHRALKPTLSIVLVDYNRPIFKDHLLPVGRLRDLPERIAAADIVIISKCPNDVNAWEKCTWAENLGIRNFDASSCSGTRRNGKKQHIFFTTITYDTAQAIFPEGNPRYVYTNRLILFSGIANDAPLMSYLSSDYK
;
A
#
# COMPACT_ATOMS: atom_id res chain seq x y z
N ASP A 1 -19.48 -0.45 -5.62
CA ASP A 1 -20.44 0.60 -5.28
C ASP A 1 -19.90 1.97 -5.66
N LYS A 2 -20.76 2.90 -6.10
CA LYS A 2 -20.35 4.26 -6.42
C LYS A 2 -20.04 5.09 -5.15
N SER A 3 -20.62 4.73 -4.02
CA SER A 3 -20.42 5.35 -2.71
C SER A 3 -19.68 4.40 -1.79
N ARG A 4 -18.42 4.70 -1.49
CA ARG A 4 -17.64 3.92 -0.51
C ARG A 4 -18.22 4.01 0.90
N PHE A 5 -18.84 5.13 1.24
CA PHE A 5 -19.54 5.30 2.51
C PHE A 5 -20.68 4.30 2.66
N GLU A 6 -21.55 4.22 1.64
CA GLU A 6 -22.66 3.28 1.63
C GLU A 6 -22.18 1.82 1.65
N GLY A 7 -21.08 1.52 0.93
CA GLY A 7 -20.43 0.21 0.98
C GLY A 7 -19.95 -0.18 2.37
N CYS A 8 -19.31 0.74 3.08
CA CYS A 8 -18.87 0.52 4.46
C CYS A 8 -20.06 0.32 5.41
N ASP A 9 -21.12 1.13 5.26
CA ASP A 9 -22.32 0.99 6.09
C ASP A 9 -23.00 -0.37 5.90
N PHE A 10 -23.04 -0.88 4.67
CA PHE A 10 -23.57 -2.22 4.39
C PHE A 10 -22.70 -3.35 4.92
N LEU A 11 -21.39 -3.20 4.91
CA LEU A 11 -20.47 -4.20 5.47
C LEU A 11 -20.55 -4.24 7.00
N ALA A 12 -20.73 -3.08 7.62
CA ALA A 12 -20.93 -2.97 9.08
C ALA A 12 -22.34 -3.42 9.52
N HIS A 13 -23.33 -3.24 8.64
CA HIS A 13 -24.75 -3.49 8.93
C HIS A 13 -25.42 -4.29 7.79
N PRO A 14 -25.13 -5.60 7.65
CA PRO A 14 -25.64 -6.43 6.55
C PRO A 14 -27.17 -6.46 6.47
N GLU A 15 -27.86 -6.29 7.57
CA GLU A 15 -29.34 -6.21 7.63
C GLU A 15 -29.90 -5.06 6.78
N LYS A 16 -29.18 -3.94 6.69
CA LYS A 16 -29.55 -2.81 5.82
C LYS A 16 -29.42 -3.18 4.34
N LEU A 17 -28.40 -3.99 3.99
CA LEU A 17 -28.22 -4.46 2.64
C LEU A 17 -29.38 -5.35 2.21
N GLN A 18 -29.82 -6.28 3.06
CA GLN A 18 -30.91 -7.20 2.78
C GLN A 18 -32.25 -6.47 2.52
N SER A 19 -32.51 -5.37 3.23
CA SER A 19 -33.72 -4.55 3.06
C SER A 19 -33.65 -3.60 1.86
N SER A 20 -32.47 -3.36 1.30
CA SER A 20 -32.25 -2.43 0.20
C SER A 20 -32.57 -3.04 -1.18
N LYS A 21 -32.87 -2.19 -2.19
CA LYS A 21 -32.98 -2.62 -3.58
C LYS A 21 -31.67 -3.22 -4.11
N LYS A 22 -30.51 -2.78 -3.60
CA LYS A 22 -29.18 -3.29 -3.95
C LYS A 22 -28.94 -4.68 -3.34
N GLY A 23 -29.37 -4.90 -2.10
CA GLY A 23 -29.21 -6.17 -1.40
C GLY A 23 -29.97 -7.35 -2.02
N ARG A 24 -31.05 -7.07 -2.76
CA ARG A 24 -31.76 -8.11 -3.51
C ARG A 24 -30.92 -8.78 -4.59
N LYS A 25 -29.83 -8.13 -5.01
CA LYS A 25 -28.84 -8.65 -5.96
C LYS A 25 -27.60 -9.24 -5.29
N CYS A 26 -27.51 -9.18 -3.95
CA CYS A 26 -26.40 -9.75 -3.21
C CYS A 26 -26.50 -11.29 -3.23
N ILE A 27 -25.39 -11.93 -3.55
CA ILE A 27 -25.32 -13.39 -3.70
C ILE A 27 -25.34 -14.07 -2.32
N ASP A 28 -24.69 -13.44 -1.32
CA ASP A 28 -24.64 -13.99 0.04
C ASP A 28 -25.59 -13.22 0.97
N LYS A 29 -26.69 -13.87 1.32
CA LYS A 29 -27.70 -13.32 2.24
C LYS A 29 -27.32 -13.48 3.71
N ASN A 30 -26.34 -14.30 4.01
CA ASN A 30 -25.90 -14.62 5.37
C ASN A 30 -24.55 -14.03 5.70
N MET A 31 -24.12 -12.99 4.98
CA MET A 31 -22.86 -12.30 5.23
C MET A 31 -22.86 -11.73 6.66
N PRO A 32 -21.86 -12.08 7.50
CA PRO A 32 -21.74 -11.50 8.84
C PRO A 32 -21.33 -10.04 8.77
N ALA A 33 -21.60 -9.29 9.83
CA ALA A 33 -21.07 -7.93 9.98
C ALA A 33 -19.53 -7.95 10.00
N ALA A 34 -18.92 -6.99 9.32
CA ALA A 34 -17.47 -6.89 9.30
C ALA A 34 -16.95 -6.21 10.56
N ASP A 35 -16.02 -6.84 11.27
CA ASP A 35 -15.31 -6.26 12.41
C ASP A 35 -14.30 -5.21 11.98
N LEU A 36 -13.71 -5.38 10.79
CA LEU A 36 -12.73 -4.48 10.19
C LEU A 36 -13.02 -4.30 8.70
N ILE A 37 -12.97 -3.04 8.25
CA ILE A 37 -13.14 -2.70 6.84
C ILE A 37 -11.86 -2.05 6.34
N ILE A 38 -11.22 -2.67 5.36
CA ILE A 38 -10.04 -2.14 4.70
C ILE A 38 -10.47 -1.49 3.38
N LEU A 39 -10.06 -0.24 3.20
CA LEU A 39 -10.32 0.54 1.99
C LEU A 39 -9.04 0.65 1.18
N ASP A 40 -9.04 0.06 -0.01
CA ASP A 40 -7.96 0.21 -0.97
C ASP A 40 -8.15 1.46 -1.84
N ASP A 41 -7.04 2.16 -2.12
CA ASP A 41 -6.97 3.39 -2.93
C ASP A 41 -8.03 4.43 -2.51
N ALA A 42 -8.15 4.67 -1.20
CA ALA A 42 -9.23 5.47 -0.64
C ALA A 42 -8.82 6.84 -0.08
N PHE A 43 -7.52 7.17 -0.07
CA PHE A 43 -7.01 8.37 0.59
C PHE A 43 -7.63 9.67 0.06
N GLN A 44 -8.04 9.72 -1.21
CA GLN A 44 -8.70 10.87 -1.82
C GLN A 44 -10.18 11.02 -1.43
N HIS A 45 -10.81 10.00 -0.86
CA HIS A 45 -12.22 10.00 -0.48
C HIS A 45 -12.47 10.72 0.84
N ARG A 46 -12.74 12.03 0.76
CA ARG A 46 -12.93 12.91 1.93
C ARG A 46 -14.24 12.66 2.69
N ALA A 47 -15.21 11.98 2.09
CA ALA A 47 -16.49 11.66 2.73
C ALA A 47 -16.37 10.60 3.83
N LEU A 48 -15.26 9.86 3.86
CA LEU A 48 -14.95 8.88 4.88
C LEU A 48 -13.80 9.37 5.75
N LYS A 49 -13.97 9.25 7.06
CA LYS A 49 -12.90 9.49 8.03
C LYS A 49 -12.49 8.13 8.61
N PRO A 50 -11.37 7.54 8.13
CA PRO A 50 -10.92 6.26 8.65
C PRO A 50 -10.41 6.40 10.09
N THR A 51 -10.46 5.31 10.85
CA THR A 51 -9.82 5.21 12.18
C THR A 51 -8.31 5.27 12.07
N LEU A 52 -7.76 4.64 11.04
CA LEU A 52 -6.33 4.63 10.73
C LEU A 52 -6.14 4.88 9.23
N SER A 53 -5.26 5.82 8.91
CA SER A 53 -4.91 6.18 7.54
C SER A 53 -3.45 5.86 7.25
N ILE A 54 -3.21 4.99 6.27
CA ILE A 54 -1.88 4.57 5.82
C ILE A 54 -1.68 5.04 4.38
N VAL A 55 -0.56 5.71 4.11
CA VAL A 55 -0.18 6.14 2.77
C VAL A 55 1.14 5.47 2.38
N LEU A 56 1.16 4.86 1.19
CA LEU A 56 2.36 4.29 0.61
C LEU A 56 3.01 5.28 -0.35
N VAL A 57 4.31 5.44 -0.23
CA VAL A 57 5.15 6.25 -1.12
C VAL A 57 6.24 5.36 -1.70
N ASP A 58 6.42 5.37 -3.01
CA ASP A 58 7.49 4.63 -3.67
C ASP A 58 8.83 5.37 -3.46
N TYR A 59 9.83 4.69 -2.92
CA TYR A 59 11.17 5.24 -2.70
C TYR A 59 11.80 5.79 -3.98
N ASN A 60 11.59 5.10 -5.10
CA ASN A 60 12.13 5.50 -6.39
C ASN A 60 11.34 6.65 -7.04
N ARG A 61 10.21 7.04 -6.44
CA ARG A 61 9.33 8.11 -6.93
C ARG A 61 8.80 8.97 -5.79
N PRO A 62 9.71 9.77 -5.17
CA PRO A 62 9.35 10.63 -4.06
C PRO A 62 8.28 11.65 -4.45
N ILE A 63 7.22 11.76 -3.65
CA ILE A 63 6.12 12.70 -3.91
C ILE A 63 6.55 14.17 -3.91
N PHE A 64 7.62 14.49 -3.20
CA PHE A 64 8.18 15.85 -3.15
C PHE A 64 9.05 16.20 -4.37
N LYS A 65 9.25 15.26 -5.29
CA LYS A 65 9.91 15.46 -6.59
C LYS A 65 8.96 15.28 -7.78
N ASP A 66 7.67 15.02 -7.51
CA ASP A 66 6.67 14.80 -8.54
C ASP A 66 5.64 15.94 -8.54
N HIS A 67 4.88 16.06 -9.61
CA HIS A 67 3.90 17.12 -9.84
C HIS A 67 2.49 16.53 -10.00
N LEU A 68 1.49 17.39 -9.85
CA LEU A 68 0.11 17.01 -10.12
C LEU A 68 -0.11 16.71 -11.60
N LEU A 69 -1.08 15.86 -11.89
CA LEU A 69 -1.59 15.65 -13.23
C LEU A 69 -2.03 16.98 -13.85
N PRO A 70 -1.79 17.21 -15.15
CA PRO A 70 -1.21 16.30 -16.15
C PRO A 70 0.32 16.39 -16.27
N VAL A 71 1.00 17.30 -15.57
CA VAL A 71 2.45 17.52 -15.66
C VAL A 71 3.25 16.40 -15.01
N GLY A 72 2.75 15.89 -13.87
CA GLY A 72 3.30 14.75 -13.16
C GLY A 72 2.26 13.63 -13.00
N ARG A 73 2.41 12.81 -11.97
CA ARG A 73 1.56 11.64 -11.73
C ARG A 73 0.79 11.70 -10.42
N LEU A 74 0.95 12.77 -9.64
CA LEU A 74 0.21 12.93 -8.41
C LEU A 74 -1.26 13.23 -8.69
N ARG A 75 -2.14 12.53 -7.99
CA ARG A 75 -3.59 12.70 -8.05
C ARG A 75 -4.12 13.66 -6.98
N ASP A 76 -3.28 14.01 -6.00
CA ASP A 76 -3.61 14.94 -4.92
C ASP A 76 -2.34 15.70 -4.50
N LEU A 77 -2.50 16.80 -3.76
CA LEU A 77 -1.41 17.64 -3.28
C LEU A 77 -0.45 16.86 -2.37
N PRO A 78 0.88 17.00 -2.53
CA PRO A 78 1.86 16.32 -1.67
C PRO A 78 1.66 16.60 -0.18
N GLU A 79 1.22 17.81 0.19
CA GLU A 79 1.00 18.23 1.57
C GLU A 79 -0.11 17.43 2.26
N ARG A 80 -1.01 16.81 1.48
CA ARG A 80 -2.08 15.95 2.00
C ARG A 80 -1.56 14.74 2.77
N ILE A 81 -0.34 14.31 2.54
CA ILE A 81 0.30 13.25 3.31
C ILE A 81 0.32 13.57 4.82
N ALA A 82 0.22 14.84 5.20
CA ALA A 82 0.12 15.26 6.59
C ALA A 82 -1.16 14.76 7.28
N ALA A 83 -2.19 14.42 6.53
CA ALA A 83 -3.42 13.85 7.08
C ALA A 83 -3.27 12.37 7.48
N ALA A 84 -2.33 11.63 6.88
CA ALA A 84 -2.09 10.24 7.21
C ALA A 84 -1.58 10.06 8.65
N ASP A 85 -1.86 8.92 9.24
CA ASP A 85 -1.33 8.53 10.54
C ASP A 85 0.01 7.80 10.37
N ILE A 86 0.11 7.00 9.33
CA ILE A 86 1.30 6.23 8.97
C ILE A 86 1.67 6.52 7.52
N VAL A 87 2.96 6.71 7.28
CA VAL A 87 3.55 6.74 5.94
C VAL A 87 4.49 5.55 5.81
N ILE A 88 4.36 4.78 4.74
CA ILE A 88 5.25 3.68 4.42
C ILE A 88 6.01 4.03 3.15
N ILE A 89 7.33 4.18 3.27
CA ILE A 89 8.21 4.31 2.11
C ILE A 89 8.54 2.89 1.66
N SER A 90 8.01 2.52 0.53
CA SER A 90 8.13 1.16 -0.03
C SER A 90 9.23 1.06 -1.07
N LYS A 91 9.69 -0.15 -1.33
CA LYS A 91 10.76 -0.47 -2.30
C LYS A 91 12.09 0.21 -1.98
N CYS A 92 12.38 0.38 -0.71
CA CYS A 92 13.66 0.90 -0.28
C CYS A 92 14.80 -0.09 -0.59
N PRO A 93 16.02 0.40 -0.82
CA PRO A 93 17.22 -0.42 -0.71
C PRO A 93 17.34 -1.06 0.68
N ASN A 94 18.09 -2.16 0.79
CA ASN A 94 18.27 -2.86 2.06
C ASN A 94 19.12 -2.06 3.08
N ASP A 95 19.91 -1.11 2.61
CA ASP A 95 20.95 -0.40 3.33
C ASP A 95 20.61 1.07 3.63
N VAL A 96 19.34 1.45 3.61
CA VAL A 96 18.91 2.82 3.93
C VAL A 96 19.36 3.19 5.35
N ASN A 97 20.30 4.13 5.45
CA ASN A 97 20.89 4.55 6.70
C ASN A 97 20.02 5.59 7.45
N ALA A 98 20.38 5.86 8.72
CA ALA A 98 19.61 6.77 9.58
C ALA A 98 19.54 8.21 9.03
N TRP A 99 20.63 8.72 8.45
CA TRP A 99 20.68 10.06 7.86
C TRP A 99 19.70 10.18 6.69
N GLU A 100 19.66 9.18 5.83
CA GLU A 100 18.76 9.14 4.68
C GLU A 100 17.30 9.07 5.11
N LYS A 101 16.99 8.28 6.16
CA LYS A 101 15.64 8.24 6.75
C LYS A 101 15.23 9.61 7.32
N CYS A 102 16.14 10.32 7.99
CA CYS A 102 15.90 11.68 8.46
C CYS A 102 15.64 12.64 7.30
N THR A 103 16.45 12.58 6.24
CA THR A 103 16.27 13.40 5.03
C THR A 103 14.91 13.16 4.37
N TRP A 104 14.46 11.91 4.29
CA TRP A 104 13.13 11.57 3.80
C TRP A 104 12.04 12.19 4.67
N ALA A 105 12.14 12.07 5.99
CA ALA A 105 11.18 12.64 6.93
C ALA A 105 11.08 14.17 6.78
N GLU A 106 12.22 14.87 6.70
CA GLU A 106 12.28 16.31 6.50
C GLU A 106 11.62 16.75 5.18
N ASN A 107 11.93 16.07 4.08
CA ASN A 107 11.32 16.34 2.78
C ASN A 107 9.81 16.11 2.77
N LEU A 108 9.31 15.20 3.61
CA LEU A 108 7.88 14.99 3.83
C LEU A 108 7.27 15.98 4.83
N GLY A 109 8.05 16.93 5.36
CA GLY A 109 7.59 17.95 6.29
C GLY A 109 7.44 17.46 7.74
N ILE A 110 8.19 16.43 8.13
CA ILE A 110 8.24 15.90 9.50
C ILE A 110 9.49 16.39 10.18
N ARG A 111 9.34 16.90 11.40
CA ARG A 111 10.40 17.43 12.24
C ARG A 111 10.72 16.45 13.36
N ASN A 112 11.94 16.55 13.89
CA ASN A 112 12.38 15.74 15.03
C ASN A 112 12.12 14.24 14.81
N PHE A 113 12.44 13.77 13.59
CA PHE A 113 12.26 12.37 13.27
C PHE A 113 13.29 11.54 14.04
N ASP A 114 12.79 10.58 14.80
CA ASP A 114 13.58 9.57 15.47
C ASP A 114 13.48 8.25 14.71
N ALA A 115 14.62 7.80 14.19
CA ALA A 115 14.69 6.57 13.40
C ALA A 115 14.44 5.30 14.26
N SER A 116 14.65 5.38 15.58
CA SER A 116 14.45 4.24 16.48
C SER A 116 12.98 3.99 16.75
N SER A 117 12.20 5.04 16.95
CA SER A 117 10.73 4.97 17.13
C SER A 117 9.95 5.09 15.82
N CYS A 118 10.65 5.29 14.69
CA CYS A 118 10.06 5.52 13.36
C CYS A 118 8.98 6.62 13.40
N SER A 119 9.19 7.69 14.16
CA SER A 119 8.18 8.73 14.33
C SER A 119 8.78 10.14 14.42
N GLY A 120 7.97 11.12 14.07
CA GLY A 120 8.30 12.53 14.20
C GLY A 120 7.06 13.39 14.30
N THR A 121 7.23 14.70 14.30
CA THR A 121 6.15 15.64 14.57
C THR A 121 5.92 16.55 13.37
N ARG A 122 4.68 16.69 12.94
CA ARG A 122 4.24 17.67 11.94
C ARG A 122 4.22 19.09 12.51
N ARG A 123 4.22 20.09 11.64
CA ARG A 123 4.14 21.51 12.02
C ARG A 123 2.92 21.84 12.92
N ASN A 124 1.83 21.09 12.76
CA ASN A 124 0.60 21.23 13.56
C ASN A 124 0.64 20.45 14.87
N GLY A 125 1.77 19.88 15.26
CA GLY A 125 1.94 19.08 16.49
C GLY A 125 1.50 17.62 16.36
N LYS A 126 0.89 17.20 15.22
CA LYS A 126 0.48 15.81 15.02
C LYS A 126 1.70 14.89 14.94
N LYS A 127 1.73 13.83 15.75
CA LYS A 127 2.68 12.74 15.63
C LYS A 127 2.35 11.92 14.39
N GLN A 128 3.36 11.57 13.59
CA GLN A 128 3.21 10.71 12.42
C GLN A 128 4.33 9.66 12.42
N HIS A 129 3.97 8.44 12.03
CA HIS A 129 4.93 7.35 11.89
C HIS A 129 5.37 7.22 10.43
N ILE A 130 6.68 6.96 10.22
CA ILE A 130 7.25 6.65 8.90
C ILE A 130 8.01 5.34 9.01
N PHE A 131 7.62 4.38 8.19
CA PHE A 131 8.31 3.10 8.06
C PHE A 131 8.98 3.02 6.69
N PHE A 132 10.14 2.38 6.66
CA PHE A 132 10.89 2.09 5.44
C PHE A 132 10.88 0.59 5.23
N THR A 133 10.38 0.16 4.06
CA THR A 133 10.20 -1.25 3.74
C THR A 133 10.90 -1.58 2.43
N THR A 134 11.51 -2.76 2.39
CA THR A 134 12.11 -3.32 1.18
C THR A 134 11.29 -4.49 0.67
N ILE A 135 11.47 -4.85 -0.60
CA ILE A 135 10.87 -6.04 -1.17
C ILE A 135 11.85 -7.20 -0.98
N THR A 136 11.37 -8.26 -0.35
CA THR A 136 12.08 -9.53 -0.28
C THR A 136 11.29 -10.57 -1.07
N TYR A 137 12.00 -11.41 -1.79
CA TYR A 137 11.42 -12.53 -2.52
C TYR A 137 11.70 -13.81 -1.75
N ASP A 138 10.71 -14.67 -1.67
CA ASP A 138 10.85 -16.00 -1.13
C ASP A 138 11.01 -17.03 -2.27
N THR A 139 11.30 -18.27 -1.91
CA THR A 139 11.43 -19.35 -2.89
C THR A 139 10.14 -19.54 -3.68
N ALA A 140 10.26 -19.78 -4.97
CA ALA A 140 9.12 -20.05 -5.82
C ALA A 140 8.35 -21.30 -5.34
N GLN A 141 7.04 -21.17 -5.21
CA GLN A 141 6.15 -22.27 -4.80
C GLN A 141 5.21 -22.63 -5.94
N ALA A 142 4.92 -23.92 -6.07
CA ALA A 142 3.94 -24.39 -7.04
C ALA A 142 2.53 -23.88 -6.64
N ILE A 143 1.83 -23.25 -7.58
CA ILE A 143 0.44 -22.80 -7.38
C ILE A 143 -0.51 -24.00 -7.33
N PHE A 144 -0.20 -25.04 -8.12
CA PHE A 144 -1.02 -26.25 -8.15
C PHE A 144 -0.40 -27.32 -7.28
N PRO A 145 -1.18 -28.01 -6.41
CA PRO A 145 -0.67 -29.07 -5.50
C PRO A 145 0.04 -30.22 -6.24
N GLU A 146 -0.37 -30.46 -7.49
CA GLU A 146 0.19 -31.50 -8.38
C GLU A 146 1.45 -31.02 -9.14
N GLY A 147 1.81 -29.74 -8.94
CA GLY A 147 2.98 -29.14 -9.58
C GLY A 147 4.26 -29.91 -9.21
N ASN A 148 5.01 -30.37 -10.21
CA ASN A 148 6.25 -31.07 -9.96
C ASN A 148 7.34 -30.09 -9.50
N PRO A 149 7.81 -30.17 -8.24
CA PRO A 149 8.83 -29.24 -7.71
C PRO A 149 10.17 -29.31 -8.46
N ARG A 150 10.41 -30.36 -9.23
CA ARG A 150 11.64 -30.48 -10.06
C ARG A 150 11.75 -29.37 -11.09
N TYR A 151 10.64 -28.80 -11.56
CA TYR A 151 10.68 -27.70 -12.54
C TYR A 151 11.10 -26.35 -11.92
N VAL A 152 11.04 -26.20 -10.60
CA VAL A 152 11.49 -24.99 -9.89
C VAL A 152 13.02 -24.86 -9.92
N TYR A 153 13.75 -25.96 -10.18
CA TYR A 153 15.21 -26.01 -10.19
C TYR A 153 15.80 -26.06 -11.61
N THR A 154 15.03 -25.75 -12.62
CA THR A 154 15.56 -25.70 -14.00
C THR A 154 16.22 -24.34 -14.27
N ASN A 155 17.32 -24.35 -15.04
CA ASN A 155 18.05 -23.14 -15.43
C ASN A 155 17.32 -22.29 -16.50
N ARG A 156 16.08 -22.65 -16.85
CA ARG A 156 15.28 -21.93 -17.84
C ARG A 156 13.91 -21.65 -17.27
N LEU A 157 13.62 -20.36 -17.08
CA LEU A 157 12.33 -19.89 -16.60
C LEU A 157 11.67 -19.03 -17.67
N ILE A 158 10.37 -19.16 -17.79
CA ILE A 158 9.52 -18.22 -18.52
C ILE A 158 8.76 -17.42 -17.46
N LEU A 159 9.07 -16.12 -17.39
CA LEU A 159 8.33 -15.22 -16.52
C LEU A 159 7.08 -14.70 -17.24
N PHE A 160 5.92 -14.97 -16.66
CA PHE A 160 4.67 -14.32 -17.05
C PHE A 160 4.23 -13.39 -15.91
N SER A 161 4.26 -12.09 -16.15
CA SER A 161 4.02 -11.07 -15.13
C SER A 161 2.97 -10.07 -15.56
N GLY A 162 2.09 -9.68 -14.64
CA GLY A 162 1.12 -8.59 -14.80
C GLY A 162 1.43 -7.34 -13.95
N ILE A 163 2.62 -7.28 -13.31
CA ILE A 163 3.03 -6.14 -12.50
C ILE A 163 3.59 -5.01 -13.38
N ALA A 164 3.40 -3.78 -12.94
CA ALA A 164 3.77 -2.58 -13.72
C ALA A 164 5.29 -2.40 -13.92
N ASN A 165 6.11 -2.97 -13.02
CA ASN A 165 7.57 -2.98 -13.11
C ASN A 165 8.09 -4.32 -12.60
N ASP A 166 8.56 -5.16 -13.50
CA ASP A 166 9.09 -6.50 -13.25
C ASP A 166 10.62 -6.54 -13.11
N ALA A 167 11.32 -5.42 -13.35
CA ALA A 167 12.77 -5.37 -13.31
C ALA A 167 13.39 -5.88 -11.99
N PRO A 168 12.87 -5.55 -10.79
CA PRO A 168 13.39 -6.12 -9.54
C PRO A 168 13.20 -7.63 -9.44
N LEU A 169 12.06 -8.15 -9.92
CA LEU A 169 11.77 -9.58 -9.94
C LEU A 169 12.68 -10.29 -10.95
N MET A 170 12.88 -9.71 -12.13
CA MET A 170 13.81 -10.23 -13.14
C MET A 170 15.24 -10.30 -12.61
N SER A 171 15.68 -9.26 -11.90
CA SER A 171 17.02 -9.25 -11.28
C SER A 171 17.17 -10.35 -10.25
N TYR A 172 16.19 -10.53 -9.38
CA TYR A 172 16.17 -11.61 -8.40
C TYR A 172 16.22 -12.99 -9.07
N LEU A 173 15.33 -13.25 -10.03
CA LEU A 173 15.28 -14.52 -10.73
C LEU A 173 16.58 -14.82 -11.50
N SER A 174 17.22 -13.80 -12.07
CA SER A 174 18.50 -13.96 -12.79
C SER A 174 19.67 -14.25 -11.85
N SER A 175 19.59 -13.90 -10.56
CA SER A 175 20.60 -14.23 -9.58
C SER A 175 20.45 -15.64 -9.02
N ASP A 176 19.22 -16.10 -8.83
CA ASP A 176 18.90 -17.37 -8.20
C ASP A 176 18.79 -18.53 -9.22
N TYR A 177 18.37 -18.22 -10.44
CA TYR A 177 18.17 -19.18 -11.52
C TYR A 177 19.11 -18.83 -12.69
N LYS A 178 20.31 -19.37 -12.67
CA LYS A 178 21.32 -19.21 -13.75
C LYS A 178 21.09 -20.17 -14.90
#